data_78fb6fb855d2763c1f6c9846ffd32f2b
#
_entry.id   78fb6fb855d2763c1f6c9846ffd32f2b
#
_cell.length_a   1.000
_cell.length_b   1.000
_cell.length_c   1.000
_cell.angle_alpha   90.00
_cell.angle_beta   90.00
_cell.angle_gamma   90.00
#
_symmetry.space_group_name_H-M   'P 1'
#
loop_
_entity.id
_entity.type
_entity.pdbx_description
1 polymer ?
#
loop_
_entity_poly.entity_id
_entity_poly.type
_entity_poly.pdbx_seq_one_letter_code
_entity_poly.pdbx_strand_id
1 'polypeptide(L)'
;SFFELCGKTVLTVGCGSVGSECARRYKALGCRVLGVDLYPTENELYEKIYPLSVLPSILSVSDAVILTLPLTDETRGLFDGEMLSHMKNTAVLINISRGAVVDEDALTAALSEKKLYGAVLDVFESEPLSQDSPLWDMENVVITPHNSFVSEKIRSGCFP
;
A
#
# COMPACT_ATOMS: atom_id res chain seq x y z
N SER A 1 -6.44 19.97 7.26
CA SER A 1 -7.55 19.06 7.60
C SER A 1 -6.99 17.90 8.41
N PHE A 2 -7.72 17.47 9.46
CA PHE A 2 -7.31 16.34 10.30
C PHE A 2 -7.79 15.04 9.64
N PHE A 3 -6.87 14.08 9.51
CA PHE A 3 -7.19 12.73 9.04
C PHE A 3 -7.34 11.83 10.26
N GLU A 4 -8.57 11.42 10.56
CA GLU A 4 -8.85 10.49 11.65
C GLU A 4 -8.84 9.05 11.12
N LEU A 5 -8.11 8.15 11.78
CA LEU A 5 -8.02 6.74 11.39
C LEU A 5 -9.22 5.91 11.86
N CYS A 6 -9.76 6.22 13.03
CA CYS A 6 -10.90 5.49 13.58
C CYS A 6 -12.09 5.51 12.61
N GLY A 7 -12.67 4.33 12.35
CA GLY A 7 -13.77 4.16 11.41
C GLY A 7 -13.37 4.15 9.93
N LYS A 8 -12.10 4.39 9.58
CA LYS A 8 -11.63 4.28 8.19
C LYS A 8 -11.50 2.82 7.74
N THR A 9 -11.69 2.60 6.45
CA THR A 9 -11.46 1.30 5.82
C THR A 9 -10.03 1.23 5.31
N VAL A 10 -9.27 0.29 5.84
CA VAL A 10 -7.89 0.00 5.42
C VAL A 10 -7.87 -1.33 4.69
N LEU A 11 -7.27 -1.34 3.51
CA LEU A 11 -7.07 -2.52 2.69
C LEU A 11 -5.58 -2.90 2.72
N THR A 12 -5.26 -4.15 3.03
CA THR A 12 -3.96 -4.72 2.71
C THR A 12 -4.08 -5.57 1.44
N VAL A 13 -3.22 -5.30 0.47
CA VAL A 13 -3.08 -6.11 -0.74
C VAL A 13 -1.85 -6.99 -0.54
N GLY A 14 -2.10 -8.27 -0.28
CA GLY A 14 -1.18 -9.22 0.34
C GLY A 14 -1.47 -9.38 1.83
N CYS A 15 -1.88 -10.58 2.25
CA CYS A 15 -2.30 -10.88 3.63
C CYS A 15 -1.32 -11.84 4.34
N GLY A 16 -0.06 -11.86 3.89
CA GLY A 16 1.02 -12.61 4.54
C GLY A 16 1.45 -11.99 5.88
N SER A 17 2.65 -12.31 6.35
CA SER A 17 3.14 -11.84 7.66
C SER A 17 3.13 -10.32 7.81
N VAL A 18 3.61 -9.58 6.80
CA VAL A 18 3.66 -8.11 6.84
C VAL A 18 2.25 -7.52 6.79
N GLY A 19 1.41 -8.00 5.87
CA GLY A 19 0.01 -7.56 5.76
C GLY A 19 -0.77 -7.81 7.04
N SER A 20 -0.61 -8.98 7.67
CA SER A 20 -1.25 -9.32 8.94
C SER A 20 -0.78 -8.43 10.10
N GLU A 21 0.51 -8.05 10.13
CA GLU A 21 1.02 -7.11 11.13
C GLU A 21 0.49 -5.68 10.93
N CYS A 22 0.31 -5.24 9.69
CA CYS A 22 -0.40 -4.00 9.40
C CYS A 22 -1.87 -4.08 9.86
N ALA A 23 -2.56 -5.16 9.48
CA ALA A 23 -3.95 -5.39 9.86
C ALA A 23 -4.16 -5.33 11.37
N ARG A 24 -3.30 -5.99 12.16
CA ARG A 24 -3.35 -5.98 13.62
C ARG A 24 -3.30 -4.55 14.19
N ARG A 25 -2.39 -3.72 13.68
CA ARG A 25 -2.21 -2.34 14.16
C ARG A 25 -3.37 -1.46 13.77
N TYR A 26 -3.83 -1.51 12.53
CA TYR A 26 -4.96 -0.70 12.08
C TYR A 26 -6.28 -1.11 12.75
N LYS A 27 -6.48 -2.42 12.98
CA LYS A 27 -7.62 -2.91 13.77
C LYS A 27 -7.61 -2.35 15.20
N ALA A 28 -6.44 -2.31 15.84
CA ALA A 28 -6.28 -1.73 17.19
C ALA A 28 -6.53 -0.21 17.22
N LEU A 29 -6.34 0.48 16.10
CA LEU A 29 -6.66 1.91 15.92
C LEU A 29 -8.14 2.17 15.57
N GLY A 30 -8.98 1.13 15.59
CA GLY A 30 -10.41 1.25 15.31
C GLY A 30 -10.75 1.30 13.82
N CYS A 31 -9.84 0.91 12.93
CA CYS A 31 -10.12 0.81 11.51
C CYS A 31 -10.90 -0.47 11.18
N ARG A 32 -11.70 -0.40 10.14
CA ARG A 32 -12.21 -1.56 9.43
C ARG A 32 -11.11 -2.09 8.52
N VAL A 33 -10.70 -3.36 8.69
CA VAL A 33 -9.59 -3.92 7.93
C VAL A 33 -10.09 -4.97 6.95
N LEU A 34 -9.81 -4.75 5.67
CA LEU A 34 -10.07 -5.66 4.56
C LEU A 34 -8.74 -6.21 4.02
N GLY A 35 -8.77 -7.39 3.45
CA GLY A 35 -7.63 -7.99 2.76
C GLY A 35 -7.97 -8.36 1.32
N VAL A 36 -6.98 -8.36 0.45
CA VAL A 36 -7.00 -8.99 -0.86
C VAL A 36 -5.73 -9.83 -1.00
N ASP A 37 -5.86 -11.06 -1.40
CA ASP A 37 -4.74 -11.99 -1.59
C ASP A 37 -4.98 -12.90 -2.80
N LEU A 38 -3.89 -13.44 -3.35
CA LEU A 38 -3.95 -14.46 -4.41
C LEU A 38 -4.61 -15.75 -3.89
N TYR A 39 -4.36 -16.06 -2.61
CA TYR A 39 -4.87 -17.24 -1.92
C TYR A 39 -5.61 -16.84 -0.64
N PRO A 40 -6.86 -16.35 -0.76
CA PRO A 40 -7.61 -15.88 0.40
C PRO A 40 -7.79 -16.98 1.45
N THR A 41 -7.47 -16.66 2.69
CA THR A 41 -7.68 -17.55 3.84
C THR A 41 -8.45 -16.80 4.92
N GLU A 42 -9.12 -17.52 5.81
CA GLU A 42 -9.75 -16.91 6.97
C GLU A 42 -8.67 -16.43 7.96
N ASN A 43 -8.82 -15.21 8.42
CA ASN A 43 -7.93 -14.60 9.40
C ASN A 43 -8.69 -13.55 10.21
N GLU A 44 -8.75 -13.73 11.51
CA GLU A 44 -9.50 -12.89 12.47
C GLU A 44 -9.07 -11.42 12.53
N LEU A 45 -7.89 -11.09 11.98
CA LEU A 45 -7.41 -9.70 11.88
C LEU A 45 -8.19 -8.90 10.84
N TYR A 46 -8.81 -9.57 9.88
CA TYR A 46 -9.56 -8.98 8.79
C TYR A 46 -11.06 -9.19 8.98
N GLU A 47 -11.86 -8.25 8.54
CA GLU A 47 -13.30 -8.47 8.39
C GLU A 47 -13.55 -9.52 7.30
N LYS A 48 -12.79 -9.43 6.19
CA LYS A 48 -12.78 -10.41 5.11
C LYS A 48 -11.52 -10.27 4.26
N ILE A 49 -11.02 -11.40 3.76
CA ILE A 49 -9.98 -11.47 2.73
C ILE A 49 -10.64 -11.91 1.42
N TYR A 50 -10.44 -11.13 0.38
CA TYR A 50 -11.04 -11.32 -0.93
C TYR A 50 -10.00 -11.82 -1.94
N PRO A 51 -10.42 -12.50 -3.02
CA PRO A 51 -9.52 -12.84 -4.12
C PRO A 51 -9.14 -11.59 -4.92
N LEU A 52 -8.00 -11.67 -5.59
CA LEU A 52 -7.46 -10.56 -6.40
C LEU A 52 -8.42 -10.07 -7.49
N SER A 53 -9.27 -10.97 -8.02
CA SER A 53 -10.23 -10.64 -9.09
C SER A 53 -11.26 -9.56 -8.74
N VAL A 54 -11.50 -9.31 -7.44
CA VAL A 54 -12.43 -8.27 -6.99
C VAL A 54 -11.72 -7.02 -6.45
N LEU A 55 -10.40 -6.94 -6.60
CA LEU A 55 -9.60 -5.81 -6.13
C LEU A 55 -10.18 -4.43 -6.53
N PRO A 56 -10.60 -4.18 -7.79
CA PRO A 56 -11.18 -2.89 -8.17
C PRO A 56 -12.36 -2.45 -7.29
N SER A 57 -13.24 -3.40 -6.96
CA SER A 57 -14.41 -3.11 -6.12
C SER A 57 -14.02 -2.79 -4.68
N ILE A 58 -12.98 -3.44 -4.15
CA ILE A 58 -12.51 -3.20 -2.78
C ILE A 58 -11.72 -1.90 -2.68
N LEU A 59 -10.99 -1.51 -3.73
CA LEU A 59 -10.31 -0.22 -3.82
C LEU A 59 -11.31 0.95 -3.68
N SER A 60 -12.47 0.84 -4.31
CA SER A 60 -13.49 1.90 -4.33
C SER A 60 -14.08 2.22 -2.96
N VAL A 61 -13.96 1.32 -1.98
CA VAL A 61 -14.45 1.52 -0.61
C VAL A 61 -13.33 1.77 0.41
N SER A 62 -12.08 1.70 -0.01
CA SER A 62 -10.90 1.82 0.87
C SER A 62 -10.42 3.25 1.01
N ASP A 63 -10.09 3.66 2.24
CA ASP A 63 -9.53 4.98 2.56
C ASP A 63 -7.99 4.96 2.57
N ALA A 64 -7.40 3.81 2.88
CA ALA A 64 -5.97 3.56 2.76
C ALA A 64 -5.74 2.19 2.15
N VAL A 65 -4.76 2.08 1.26
CA VAL A 65 -4.38 0.85 0.57
C VAL A 65 -2.91 0.59 0.80
N ILE A 66 -2.59 -0.55 1.40
CA ILE A 66 -1.22 -0.93 1.77
C ILE A 66 -0.81 -2.13 0.92
N LEU A 67 0.26 -1.97 0.14
CA LEU A 67 0.82 -3.01 -0.69
C LEU A 67 1.89 -3.78 0.09
N THR A 68 1.66 -5.06 0.27
CA THR A 68 2.54 -6.01 0.98
C THR A 68 2.74 -7.32 0.20
N LEU A 69 2.41 -7.29 -1.09
CA LEU A 69 2.58 -8.42 -2.02
C LEU A 69 4.06 -8.66 -2.35
N PRO A 70 4.47 -9.91 -2.58
CA PRO A 70 5.72 -10.16 -3.27
C PRO A 70 5.62 -9.73 -4.75
N LEU A 71 6.76 -9.41 -5.36
CA LEU A 71 6.82 -9.18 -6.81
C LEU A 71 6.86 -10.53 -7.53
N THR A 72 5.86 -10.77 -8.35
CA THR A 72 5.73 -11.92 -9.25
C THR A 72 5.32 -11.42 -10.64
N ASP A 73 5.20 -12.31 -11.60
CA ASP A 73 4.71 -11.93 -12.94
C ASP A 73 3.26 -11.42 -12.87
N GLU A 74 2.44 -11.96 -11.96
CA GLU A 74 1.04 -11.53 -11.77
C GLU A 74 0.91 -10.20 -11.02
N THR A 75 1.88 -9.82 -10.21
CA THR A 75 1.82 -8.61 -9.39
C THR A 75 2.63 -7.45 -9.97
N ARG A 76 3.47 -7.70 -10.97
CA ARG A 76 4.22 -6.66 -11.67
C ARG A 76 3.26 -5.73 -12.41
N GLY A 77 3.34 -4.43 -12.11
CA GLY A 77 2.46 -3.42 -12.70
C GLY A 77 0.98 -3.60 -12.35
N LEU A 78 0.66 -4.35 -11.28
CA LEU A 78 -0.71 -4.57 -10.85
C LEU A 78 -1.47 -3.27 -10.60
N PHE A 79 -0.77 -2.26 -10.06
CA PHE A 79 -1.31 -0.92 -9.84
C PHE A 79 -0.92 0.00 -11.00
N ASP A 80 -1.52 -0.24 -12.15
CA ASP A 80 -1.47 0.63 -13.32
C ASP A 80 -2.48 1.80 -13.23
N GLY A 81 -2.57 2.61 -14.27
CA GLY A 81 -3.48 3.75 -14.31
C GLY A 81 -4.96 3.36 -14.18
N GLU A 82 -5.35 2.20 -14.72
CA GLU A 82 -6.72 1.70 -14.59
C GLU A 82 -6.99 1.28 -13.14
N MET A 83 -6.12 0.48 -12.54
CA MET A 83 -6.27 0.03 -11.15
C MET A 83 -6.29 1.22 -10.18
N LEU A 84 -5.38 2.18 -10.34
CA LEU A 84 -5.34 3.40 -9.54
C LEU A 84 -6.63 4.22 -9.66
N SER A 85 -7.29 4.21 -10.82
CA SER A 85 -8.54 4.93 -11.05
C SER A 85 -9.73 4.42 -10.22
N HIS A 86 -9.66 3.19 -9.72
CA HIS A 86 -10.67 2.63 -8.82
C HIS A 86 -10.53 3.11 -7.37
N MET A 87 -9.41 3.72 -7.00
CA MET A 87 -9.23 4.27 -5.66
C MET A 87 -10.04 5.56 -5.47
N LYS A 88 -10.45 5.81 -4.23
CA LYS A 88 -11.06 7.11 -3.89
C LYS A 88 -10.06 8.24 -4.07
N ASN A 89 -10.52 9.40 -4.51
CA ASN A 89 -9.68 10.61 -4.54
C ASN A 89 -9.22 11.09 -3.15
N THR A 90 -9.84 10.58 -2.10
CA THR A 90 -9.48 10.82 -0.69
C THR A 90 -8.59 9.73 -0.12
N ALA A 91 -8.27 8.69 -0.90
CA ALA A 91 -7.47 7.56 -0.44
C ALA A 91 -5.97 7.83 -0.47
N VAL A 92 -5.26 7.12 0.40
CA VAL A 92 -3.79 7.09 0.45
C VAL A 92 -3.30 5.73 -0.02
N LEU A 93 -2.32 5.72 -0.93
CA LEU A 93 -1.58 4.52 -1.33
C LEU A 93 -0.30 4.42 -0.51
N ILE A 94 -0.03 3.24 0.06
CA ILE A 94 1.18 2.95 0.84
C ILE A 94 1.88 1.76 0.19
N ASN A 95 3.06 1.96 -0.38
CA ASN A 95 3.84 0.87 -0.97
C ASN A 95 5.08 0.59 -0.13
N ILE A 96 5.05 -0.53 0.57
CA ILE A 96 6.16 -1.09 1.36
C ILE A 96 6.57 -2.49 0.84
N SER A 97 6.14 -2.84 -0.37
CA SER A 97 6.39 -4.14 -0.99
C SER A 97 7.58 -4.09 -1.96
N ARG A 98 7.31 -3.82 -3.23
CA ARG A 98 8.31 -3.62 -4.29
C ARG A 98 7.83 -2.50 -5.23
N GLY A 99 8.74 -1.67 -5.72
CA GLY A 99 8.42 -0.56 -6.61
C GLY A 99 7.67 -1.01 -7.85
N ALA A 100 8.16 -2.04 -8.52
CA ALA A 100 7.59 -2.58 -9.75
C ALA A 100 6.17 -3.20 -9.64
N VAL A 101 5.55 -3.20 -8.47
CA VAL A 101 4.12 -3.54 -8.29
C VAL A 101 3.23 -2.39 -8.77
N VAL A 102 3.74 -1.16 -8.73
CA VAL A 102 3.04 0.06 -9.14
C VAL A 102 3.70 0.61 -10.40
N ASP A 103 2.90 1.02 -11.36
CA ASP A 103 3.36 1.87 -12.46
C ASP A 103 3.62 3.28 -11.91
N GLU A 104 4.90 3.65 -11.79
CA GLU A 104 5.35 4.88 -11.14
C GLU A 104 4.92 6.11 -11.93
N ASP A 105 4.87 6.04 -13.26
CA ASP A 105 4.41 7.15 -14.10
C ASP A 105 2.90 7.37 -13.92
N ALA A 106 2.10 6.29 -13.92
CA ALA A 106 0.67 6.36 -13.68
C ALA A 106 0.35 6.90 -12.27
N LEU A 107 1.09 6.47 -11.25
CA LEU A 107 0.95 6.98 -9.88
C LEU A 107 1.28 8.48 -9.82
N THR A 108 2.39 8.89 -10.43
CA THR A 108 2.81 10.28 -10.50
C THR A 108 1.73 11.16 -11.14
N ALA A 109 1.16 10.70 -12.25
CA ALA A 109 0.06 11.41 -12.91
C ALA A 109 -1.17 11.51 -12.01
N ALA A 110 -1.59 10.40 -11.37
CA ALA A 110 -2.75 10.38 -10.48
C ALA A 110 -2.60 11.32 -9.28
N LEU A 111 -1.38 11.42 -8.71
CA LEU A 111 -1.07 12.33 -7.60
C LEU A 111 -1.07 13.80 -8.05
N SER A 112 -0.47 14.11 -9.19
CA SER A 112 -0.45 15.46 -9.76
C SER A 112 -1.85 15.97 -10.10
N GLU A 113 -2.71 15.10 -10.61
CA GLU A 113 -4.09 15.39 -10.97
C GLU A 113 -5.04 15.36 -9.77
N LYS A 114 -4.54 15.11 -8.57
CA LYS A 114 -5.31 14.98 -7.31
C LYS A 114 -6.40 13.90 -7.38
N LYS A 115 -6.17 12.87 -8.18
CA LYS A 115 -7.00 11.65 -8.23
C LYS A 115 -6.77 10.73 -7.04
N LEU A 116 -5.67 10.95 -6.30
CA LEU A 116 -5.38 10.38 -5.00
C LEU A 116 -5.08 11.49 -4.00
N TYR A 117 -5.40 11.26 -2.74
CA TYR A 117 -5.07 12.19 -1.66
C TYR A 117 -3.56 12.28 -1.46
N GLY A 118 -2.86 11.14 -1.48
CA GLY A 118 -1.41 11.09 -1.34
C GLY A 118 -0.86 9.68 -1.43
N ALA A 119 0.46 9.58 -1.33
CA ALA A 119 1.17 8.31 -1.28
C ALA A 119 2.27 8.29 -0.23
N VAL A 120 2.55 7.10 0.32
CA VAL A 120 3.73 6.80 1.15
C VAL A 120 4.51 5.71 0.44
N LEU A 121 5.73 6.01 0.02
CA LEU A 121 6.54 5.15 -0.82
C LEU A 121 7.87 4.84 -0.14
N ASP A 122 8.09 3.58 0.19
CA ASP A 122 9.37 3.07 0.72
C ASP A 122 10.20 2.37 -0.36
N VAL A 123 9.59 2.11 -1.52
CA VAL A 123 10.18 1.36 -2.64
C VAL A 123 9.82 2.01 -3.96
N PHE A 124 10.72 1.88 -4.95
CA PHE A 124 10.62 2.52 -6.26
C PHE A 124 10.91 1.50 -7.37
N GLU A 125 10.47 1.82 -8.59
CA GLU A 125 10.72 0.97 -9.74
C GLU A 125 12.23 0.87 -10.03
N SER A 126 12.94 1.99 -9.87
CA SER A 126 14.40 2.05 -9.92
C SER A 126 14.94 2.61 -8.61
N GLU A 127 15.82 1.89 -7.95
CA GLU A 127 16.44 2.29 -6.68
C GLU A 127 17.96 2.46 -6.82
N PRO A 128 18.53 3.60 -6.35
CA PRO A 128 17.84 4.71 -5.69
C PRO A 128 16.95 5.50 -6.64
N LEU A 129 15.87 6.13 -6.09
CA LEU A 129 14.98 6.98 -6.86
C LEU A 129 15.80 8.09 -7.54
N SER A 130 15.55 8.30 -8.85
CA SER A 130 16.23 9.34 -9.63
C SER A 130 16.11 10.70 -8.96
N GLN A 131 17.20 11.49 -9.01
CA GLN A 131 17.20 12.87 -8.49
C GLN A 131 16.22 13.78 -9.25
N ASP A 132 15.92 13.45 -10.50
CA ASP A 132 14.99 14.19 -11.36
C ASP A 132 13.54 13.70 -11.22
N SER A 133 13.25 12.75 -10.32
CA SER A 133 11.90 12.26 -10.11
C SER A 133 10.98 13.37 -9.58
N PRO A 134 9.83 13.60 -10.22
CA PRO A 134 8.86 14.59 -9.74
C PRO A 134 8.28 14.25 -8.37
N LEU A 135 8.38 13.01 -7.92
CA LEU A 135 7.90 12.58 -6.60
C LEU A 135 8.57 13.32 -5.43
N TRP A 136 9.83 13.82 -5.63
CA TRP A 136 10.54 14.58 -4.60
C TRP A 136 9.86 15.91 -4.24
N ASP A 137 9.22 16.54 -5.22
CA ASP A 137 8.64 17.88 -5.09
C ASP A 137 7.12 17.82 -4.78
N MET A 138 6.54 16.64 -4.67
CA MET A 138 5.11 16.46 -4.38
C MET A 138 4.81 16.57 -2.89
N GLU A 139 4.05 17.59 -2.48
CA GLU A 139 3.63 17.80 -1.08
C GLU A 139 2.74 16.67 -0.51
N ASN A 140 2.09 15.91 -1.38
CA ASN A 140 1.23 14.78 -1.03
C ASN A 140 1.92 13.42 -1.11
N VAL A 141 3.25 13.40 -1.17
CA VAL A 141 4.08 12.18 -1.18
C VAL A 141 5.04 12.16 -0.01
N VAL A 142 5.09 11.04 0.69
CA VAL A 142 6.10 10.76 1.71
C VAL A 142 7.02 9.67 1.16
N ILE A 143 8.31 9.96 1.12
CA ILE A 143 9.34 9.04 0.64
C ILE A 143 10.20 8.57 1.81
N THR A 144 10.45 7.26 1.88
CA THR A 144 11.40 6.66 2.80
C THR A 144 12.42 5.79 2.03
N PRO A 145 13.65 5.62 2.55
CA PRO A 145 14.74 5.03 1.76
C PRO A 145 14.78 3.50 1.86
N HIS A 146 13.72 2.80 1.51
CA HIS A 146 13.60 1.33 1.53
C HIS A 146 14.05 0.74 2.89
N ASN A 147 13.51 1.27 3.98
CA ASN A 147 13.91 0.92 5.33
C ASN A 147 12.76 0.40 6.22
N SER A 148 11.58 0.17 5.66
CA SER A 148 10.42 -0.32 6.40
C SER A 148 10.65 -1.69 7.08
N PHE A 149 11.65 -2.45 6.60
CA PHE A 149 12.07 -3.73 7.18
C PHE A 149 13.13 -3.58 8.29
N VAL A 150 13.74 -2.40 8.46
CA VAL A 150 14.83 -2.18 9.44
C VAL A 150 14.25 -2.03 10.84
N SER A 151 14.69 -2.86 11.77
CA SER A 151 14.34 -2.77 13.19
C SER A 151 15.59 -2.94 14.06
N GLU A 152 15.51 -2.51 15.32
CA GLU A 152 16.59 -2.72 16.29
C GLU A 152 16.92 -4.21 16.47
N LYS A 153 15.91 -5.09 16.39
CA LYS A 153 16.10 -6.53 16.48
C LYS A 153 16.92 -7.10 15.32
N ILE A 154 16.76 -6.55 14.11
CA ILE A 154 17.56 -6.93 12.94
C ILE A 154 19.02 -6.54 13.15
N ARG A 155 19.27 -5.33 13.68
CA ARG A 155 20.65 -4.85 13.96
C ARG A 155 21.35 -5.66 15.03
N SER A 156 20.63 -6.23 15.98
CA SER A 156 21.19 -7.07 17.06
C SER A 156 21.41 -8.54 16.67
N GLY A 157 21.06 -8.94 15.42
CA GLY A 157 21.17 -10.34 14.98
C GLY A 157 20.22 -11.31 15.67
N CYS A 158 19.25 -10.81 16.45
CA CYS A 158 18.25 -11.61 17.12
C CYS A 158 17.02 -11.84 16.21
N PHE A 159 17.18 -12.72 15.22
CA PHE A 159 16.04 -13.42 14.65
C PHE A 159 15.88 -14.77 15.38
N PRO A 160 14.64 -15.13 15.77
CA PRO A 160 14.33 -16.48 16.19
C PRO A 160 14.43 -17.45 15.01
#